data_44b915a05377d3e0a868b9853efbd9be
#
_entry.id   44b915a05377d3e0a868b9853efbd9be
#
_cell.length_a   1.000
_cell.length_b   1.000
_cell.length_c   1.000
_cell.angle_alpha   90.00
_cell.angle_beta   90.00
_cell.angle_gamma   90.00
#
_symmetry.space_group_name_H-M   'P 1'
#
loop_
_entity.id
_entity.type
_entity.pdbx_description
1 polymer ?
#
loop_
_entity_poly.entity_id
_entity_poly.type
_entity_poly.pdbx_seq_one_letter_code
_entity_poly.pdbx_strand_id
1 'polypeptide(L)'
;MSGPDTADTASHPAMRLKLQAKDPRTVRELRARGLECQSGLQIGSRLTAETPIRLGSAMLIGSCELGAFTYVGAGSEIRNARIGRFCSIAANVALGPAEHPLDWVSSHPVGFDGVRYFDGHPDWAAFTSTEVRFRGNSRSTHIGHDVWIGRNAIVRQGVTVGDGAVVAGGAFVNRDVAPYTIVAGTPARVIRTRFDPQLIEQLSALQWWQWRLDRQRTGLDFSNVTDFVTRLAQLLERGQLQAFTPTRHDLHRQNDELVIESLPVLPPSLANPS
;
A
#
# COMPACT_ATOMS: atom_id res chain seq x y z
N MET A 1 -25.00 37.06 -5.10
CA MET A 1 -24.79 35.83 -5.92
C MET A 1 -23.29 35.71 -6.16
N SER A 2 -22.61 35.01 -5.28
CA SER A 2 -21.19 34.67 -5.40
C SER A 2 -21.13 33.19 -5.71
N GLY A 3 -20.59 32.88 -6.89
CA GLY A 3 -20.45 31.53 -7.41
C GLY A 3 -19.49 30.69 -6.56
N PRO A 4 -19.56 29.35 -6.68
CA PRO A 4 -18.70 28.46 -5.91
C PRO A 4 -17.26 28.58 -6.40
N ASP A 5 -16.38 28.78 -5.44
CA ASP A 5 -14.93 28.73 -5.59
C ASP A 5 -14.52 27.38 -6.21
N THR A 6 -14.12 27.39 -7.46
CA THR A 6 -13.48 26.27 -8.12
C THR A 6 -12.09 26.14 -7.51
N ALA A 7 -11.93 25.20 -6.58
CA ALA A 7 -10.62 24.82 -6.07
C ALA A 7 -9.72 24.46 -7.26
N ASP A 8 -8.82 25.37 -7.55
CA ASP A 8 -7.76 25.25 -8.54
C ASP A 8 -6.95 23.96 -8.22
N THR A 9 -7.13 22.92 -9.03
CA THR A 9 -6.28 21.75 -9.02
C THR A 9 -4.95 22.13 -9.67
N ALA A 10 -4.14 22.87 -8.92
CA ALA A 10 -2.80 23.24 -9.36
C ALA A 10 -2.02 21.96 -9.68
N SER A 11 -1.86 21.68 -10.97
CA SER A 11 -0.95 20.66 -11.46
C SER A 11 0.46 21.06 -11.05
N HIS A 12 1.00 20.40 -10.03
CA HIS A 12 2.39 20.63 -9.65
C HIS A 12 3.28 20.10 -10.78
N PRO A 13 4.20 20.90 -11.32
CA PRO A 13 5.09 20.45 -12.37
C PRO A 13 5.96 19.28 -11.89
N ALA A 14 6.40 18.43 -12.82
CA ALA A 14 7.35 17.37 -12.53
C ALA A 14 8.59 17.94 -11.81
N MET A 15 8.96 17.36 -10.69
CA MET A 15 10.07 17.82 -9.88
C MET A 15 11.15 16.76 -9.76
N ARG A 16 12.40 17.16 -9.91
CA ARG A 16 13.58 16.32 -9.66
C ARG A 16 14.27 16.75 -8.37
N LEU A 17 14.46 15.82 -7.46
CA LEU A 17 15.12 16.02 -6.18
C LEU A 17 16.32 15.07 -6.07
N LYS A 18 17.44 15.54 -5.54
CA LYS A 18 18.57 14.66 -5.24
C LYS A 18 18.17 13.70 -4.11
N LEU A 19 18.32 12.40 -4.37
CA LEU A 19 17.96 11.33 -3.44
C LEU A 19 19.00 11.22 -2.32
N GLN A 20 19.04 12.22 -1.45
CA GLN A 20 19.68 12.04 -0.16
C GLN A 20 18.55 11.78 0.84
N ALA A 21 18.46 10.56 1.35
CA ALA A 21 17.42 10.09 2.26
C ALA A 21 17.29 10.92 3.57
N LYS A 22 18.13 11.92 3.75
CA LYS A 22 18.15 12.86 4.87
C LYS A 22 18.02 14.33 4.43
N ASP A 23 17.82 14.60 3.13
CA ASP A 23 17.70 15.98 2.68
C ASP A 23 16.37 16.61 3.16
N PRO A 24 16.42 17.65 4.02
CA PRO A 24 15.22 18.33 4.52
C PRO A 24 14.35 18.91 3.40
N ARG A 25 14.95 19.26 2.25
CA ARG A 25 14.22 19.76 1.09
C ARG A 25 13.33 18.68 0.51
N THR A 26 13.86 17.47 0.33
CA THR A 26 13.08 16.32 -0.17
C THR A 26 11.89 16.02 0.74
N VAL A 27 12.10 15.97 2.05
CA VAL A 27 11.01 15.73 3.02
C VAL A 27 9.94 16.83 2.95
N ARG A 28 10.36 18.11 2.82
CA ARG A 28 9.43 19.24 2.71
C ARG A 28 8.59 19.14 1.43
N GLU A 29 9.20 18.82 0.29
CA GLU A 29 8.50 18.70 -0.99
C GLU A 29 7.53 17.51 -1.04
N LEU A 30 7.88 16.40 -0.41
CA LEU A 30 6.96 15.26 -0.24
C LEU A 30 5.76 15.65 0.62
N ARG A 31 5.99 16.32 1.75
CA ARG A 31 4.91 16.82 2.62
C ARG A 31 3.98 17.81 1.92
N ALA A 32 4.52 18.73 1.12
CA ALA A 32 3.73 19.68 0.35
C ALA A 32 2.76 18.99 -0.63
N ARG A 33 3.04 17.74 -1.02
CA ARG A 33 2.20 16.91 -1.88
C ARG A 33 1.34 15.90 -1.11
N GLY A 34 1.28 16.01 0.21
CA GLY A 34 0.49 15.10 1.05
C GLY A 34 1.14 13.75 1.32
N LEU A 35 2.45 13.61 1.04
CA LEU A 35 3.22 12.42 1.44
C LEU A 35 3.98 12.74 2.73
N GLU A 36 3.37 12.48 3.87
CA GLU A 36 4.06 12.61 5.16
C GLU A 36 5.05 11.47 5.34
N CYS A 37 6.33 11.79 5.42
CA CYS A 37 7.38 10.78 5.61
C CYS A 37 8.31 11.14 6.75
N GLN A 38 8.88 10.11 7.37
CA GLN A 38 9.95 10.23 8.34
C GLN A 38 11.32 10.09 7.65
N SER A 39 12.36 10.59 8.32
CA SER A 39 13.74 10.36 7.89
C SER A 39 14.02 8.85 7.84
N GLY A 40 14.62 8.37 6.74
CA GLY A 40 14.91 6.96 6.55
C GLY A 40 13.92 6.23 5.65
N LEU A 41 12.90 6.91 5.07
CA LEU A 41 12.12 6.35 3.99
C LEU A 41 13.02 6.03 2.78
N GLN A 42 12.92 4.79 2.27
CA GLN A 42 13.64 4.35 1.08
C GLN A 42 12.65 3.95 -0.01
N ILE A 43 12.79 4.54 -1.19
CA ILE A 43 12.02 4.19 -2.39
C ILE A 43 13.01 3.54 -3.37
N GLY A 44 12.87 2.22 -3.56
CA GLY A 44 13.79 1.43 -4.38
C GLY A 44 13.62 1.70 -5.86
N SER A 45 12.44 1.49 -6.44
CA SER A 45 12.19 1.67 -7.86
C SER A 45 11.08 2.67 -8.13
N ARG A 46 9.84 2.35 -7.76
CA ARG A 46 8.67 3.19 -8.04
C ARG A 46 7.64 3.13 -6.93
N LEU A 47 7.07 4.28 -6.61
CA LEU A 47 5.90 4.42 -5.75
C LEU A 47 4.84 5.23 -6.47
N THR A 48 3.67 4.64 -6.70
CA THR A 48 2.47 5.40 -7.08
C THR A 48 1.61 5.59 -5.84
N ALA A 49 1.30 6.82 -5.48
CA ALA A 49 0.56 7.13 -4.26
C ALA A 49 -0.65 8.02 -4.53
N GLU A 50 -1.79 7.65 -3.97
CA GLU A 50 -2.90 8.56 -3.74
C GLU A 50 -2.65 9.32 -2.43
N THR A 51 -2.81 10.63 -2.43
CA THR A 51 -2.53 11.43 -1.22
C THR A 51 -3.82 11.96 -0.58
N PRO A 52 -3.82 12.14 0.77
CA PRO A 52 -2.66 12.06 1.67
C PRO A 52 -2.32 10.63 2.10
N ILE A 53 -1.03 10.35 2.31
CA ILE A 53 -0.51 9.13 2.94
C ILE A 53 0.54 9.47 4.00
N ARG A 54 0.80 8.52 4.92
CA ARG A 54 1.86 8.67 5.92
C ARG A 54 2.79 7.46 5.91
N LEU A 55 4.08 7.72 5.73
CA LEU A 55 5.12 6.70 5.68
C LEU A 55 6.12 6.93 6.82
N GLY A 56 6.29 5.95 7.67
CA GLY A 56 7.41 5.89 8.62
C GLY A 56 8.74 5.72 7.88
N SER A 57 9.79 5.36 8.62
CA SER A 57 11.05 4.91 8.02
C SER A 57 10.87 3.51 7.42
N ALA A 58 10.14 3.43 6.31
CA ALA A 58 9.83 2.20 5.60
C ALA A 58 10.72 2.01 4.38
N MET A 59 10.88 0.76 3.95
CA MET A 59 11.59 0.40 2.72
C MET A 59 10.56 -0.09 1.68
N LEU A 60 10.45 0.65 0.57
CA LEU A 60 9.58 0.31 -0.56
C LEU A 60 10.45 -0.24 -1.69
N ILE A 61 10.29 -1.51 -2.05
CA ILE A 61 11.12 -2.24 -3.00
C ILE A 61 10.30 -2.64 -4.22
N GLY A 62 10.86 -2.44 -5.41
CA GLY A 62 10.15 -2.71 -6.66
C GLY A 62 9.08 -1.67 -6.93
N SER A 63 7.92 -2.09 -7.45
CA SER A 63 6.78 -1.21 -7.73
C SER A 63 5.75 -1.32 -6.61
N CYS A 64 5.47 -0.21 -5.94
CA CYS A 64 4.48 -0.13 -4.87
C CYS A 64 3.39 0.88 -5.23
N GLU A 65 2.15 0.55 -4.91
CA GLU A 65 0.99 1.43 -5.05
C GLU A 65 0.31 1.59 -3.69
N LEU A 66 0.05 2.82 -3.25
CA LEU A 66 -0.59 3.11 -1.97
C LEU A 66 -1.80 4.03 -2.17
N GLY A 67 -2.94 3.59 -1.65
CA GLY A 67 -4.18 4.37 -1.62
C GLY A 67 -4.18 5.43 -0.51
N ALA A 68 -4.99 6.47 -0.72
CA ALA A 68 -5.12 7.61 0.17
C ALA A 68 -5.50 7.22 1.61
N PHE A 69 -5.08 8.03 2.58
CA PHE A 69 -5.29 7.83 4.01
C PHE A 69 -4.68 6.55 4.59
N THR A 70 -3.81 5.88 3.84
CA THR A 70 -3.04 4.73 4.33
C THR A 70 -1.80 5.21 5.06
N TYR A 71 -1.50 4.58 6.19
CA TYR A 71 -0.24 4.80 6.88
C TYR A 71 0.55 3.51 7.07
N VAL A 72 1.87 3.66 7.02
CA VAL A 72 2.84 2.56 7.20
C VAL A 72 3.80 2.93 8.33
N GLY A 73 3.88 2.06 9.33
CA GLY A 73 4.75 2.20 10.48
C GLY A 73 6.24 2.03 10.14
N ALA A 74 7.08 2.54 11.01
CA ALA A 74 8.54 2.49 10.87
C ALA A 74 9.07 1.04 10.83
N GLY A 75 10.19 0.84 10.11
CA GLY A 75 10.85 -0.46 9.98
C GLY A 75 10.12 -1.46 9.09
N SER A 76 9.04 -1.05 8.42
CA SER A 76 8.31 -1.95 7.53
C SER A 76 9.00 -2.07 6.17
N GLU A 77 8.97 -3.28 5.60
CA GLU A 77 9.42 -3.59 4.24
C GLU A 77 8.21 -3.91 3.37
N ILE A 78 8.05 -3.21 2.26
CA ILE A 78 6.97 -3.40 1.30
C ILE A 78 7.58 -3.65 -0.06
N ARG A 79 7.34 -4.82 -0.63
CA ARG A 79 7.91 -5.25 -1.91
C ARG A 79 6.80 -5.61 -2.90
N ASN A 80 6.83 -4.98 -4.08
CA ASN A 80 5.90 -5.25 -5.18
C ASN A 80 4.45 -5.39 -4.67
N ALA A 81 3.93 -4.36 -4.02
CA ALA A 81 2.63 -4.44 -3.37
C ALA A 81 1.68 -3.33 -3.82
N ARG A 82 0.39 -3.67 -3.89
CA ARG A 82 -0.72 -2.73 -4.02
C ARG A 82 -1.47 -2.70 -2.71
N ILE A 83 -1.64 -1.52 -2.15
CA ILE A 83 -2.29 -1.30 -0.86
C ILE A 83 -3.43 -0.30 -1.08
N GLY A 84 -4.62 -0.67 -0.67
CA GLY A 84 -5.82 0.15 -0.79
C GLY A 84 -5.79 1.39 0.11
N ARG A 85 -6.93 2.08 0.15
CA ARG A 85 -7.16 3.28 0.95
C ARG A 85 -7.45 2.93 2.40
N PHE A 86 -7.18 3.85 3.33
CA PHE A 86 -7.51 3.77 4.75
C PHE A 86 -6.86 2.59 5.49
N CYS A 87 -5.77 2.04 4.97
CA CYS A 87 -5.07 0.93 5.61
C CYS A 87 -4.22 1.40 6.81
N SER A 88 -4.25 0.59 7.85
CA SER A 88 -3.47 0.77 9.08
C SER A 88 -2.38 -0.28 9.14
N ILE A 89 -1.16 0.06 8.73
CA ILE A 89 -0.02 -0.87 8.75
C ILE A 89 0.92 -0.48 9.88
N ALA A 90 1.05 -1.37 10.85
CA ALA A 90 1.89 -1.13 12.03
C ALA A 90 3.39 -1.19 11.69
N ALA A 91 4.23 -0.98 12.69
CA ALA A 91 5.68 -1.03 12.53
C ALA A 91 6.20 -2.46 12.30
N ASN A 92 7.35 -2.57 11.61
CA ASN A 92 8.06 -3.82 11.35
C ASN A 92 7.21 -4.88 10.60
N VAL A 93 6.34 -4.44 9.72
CA VAL A 93 5.54 -5.34 8.86
C VAL A 93 6.35 -5.65 7.60
N ALA A 94 6.33 -6.92 7.15
CA ALA A 94 6.90 -7.31 5.87
C ALA A 94 5.77 -7.73 4.91
N LEU A 95 5.61 -6.98 3.81
CA LEU A 95 4.70 -7.33 2.72
C LEU A 95 5.50 -7.79 1.51
N GLY A 96 5.27 -9.03 1.08
CA GLY A 96 5.95 -9.64 -0.05
C GLY A 96 7.45 -9.81 0.12
N PRO A 97 7.98 -10.23 1.29
CA PRO A 97 9.42 -10.42 1.49
C PRO A 97 10.01 -11.33 0.42
N ALA A 98 11.30 -11.17 0.14
CA ALA A 98 12.01 -12.00 -0.83
C ALA A 98 11.96 -13.47 -0.42
N GLU A 99 11.82 -14.33 -1.43
CA GLU A 99 11.89 -15.79 -1.30
C GLU A 99 13.13 -16.32 -2.03
N HIS A 100 13.47 -17.56 -1.73
CA HIS A 100 14.57 -18.29 -2.35
C HIS A 100 14.05 -19.53 -3.08
N PRO A 101 14.72 -20.04 -4.12
CA PRO A 101 14.33 -21.29 -4.78
C PRO A 101 14.40 -22.45 -3.79
N LEU A 102 13.35 -23.28 -3.77
CA LEU A 102 13.25 -24.45 -2.88
C LEU A 102 13.52 -25.76 -3.63
N ASP A 103 13.50 -25.71 -4.93
CA ASP A 103 13.64 -26.83 -5.88
C ASP A 103 14.96 -26.81 -6.66
N TRP A 104 15.87 -25.90 -6.31
CA TRP A 104 17.22 -25.83 -6.88
C TRP A 104 18.24 -26.55 -5.99
N VAL A 105 19.43 -26.84 -6.55
CA VAL A 105 20.55 -27.44 -5.80
C VAL A 105 20.91 -26.63 -4.56
N SER A 106 20.79 -25.30 -4.66
CA SER A 106 21.00 -24.39 -3.53
C SER A 106 19.91 -23.32 -3.50
N SER A 107 19.43 -23.02 -2.32
CA SER A 107 18.59 -21.85 -2.08
C SER A 107 19.41 -20.55 -1.99
N HIS A 108 20.74 -20.65 -1.97
CA HIS A 108 21.63 -19.49 -1.85
C HIS A 108 21.69 -18.70 -3.17
N PRO A 109 21.81 -17.37 -3.12
CA PRO A 109 21.96 -16.53 -4.30
C PRO A 109 23.14 -16.84 -5.22
N VAL A 110 24.06 -17.70 -4.82
CA VAL A 110 25.12 -18.20 -5.69
C VAL A 110 24.57 -18.84 -6.97
N GLY A 111 23.37 -19.40 -6.94
CA GLY A 111 22.74 -20.07 -8.07
C GLY A 111 21.98 -19.16 -9.03
N PHE A 112 21.84 -17.86 -8.75
CA PHE A 112 21.10 -16.94 -9.61
C PHE A 112 21.72 -15.54 -9.64
N ASP A 113 21.44 -14.80 -10.71
CA ASP A 113 22.05 -13.51 -11.01
C ASP A 113 21.61 -12.37 -10.09
N GLY A 114 22.35 -11.27 -10.15
CA GLY A 114 21.98 -9.97 -9.61
C GLY A 114 22.27 -9.78 -8.13
N VAL A 115 22.83 -10.76 -7.45
CA VAL A 115 23.16 -10.62 -6.04
C VAL A 115 24.65 -10.36 -5.85
N ARG A 116 25.00 -9.21 -5.31
CA ARG A 116 26.38 -8.73 -5.19
C ARG A 116 26.87 -8.74 -3.74
N TYR A 117 26.55 -9.80 -2.98
CA TYR A 117 26.92 -9.87 -1.56
C TYR A 117 28.42 -9.93 -1.31
N PHE A 118 29.16 -10.53 -2.22
CA PHE A 118 30.59 -10.75 -2.08
C PHE A 118 31.37 -10.22 -3.29
N ASP A 119 30.88 -9.13 -3.89
CA ASP A 119 31.57 -8.45 -4.98
C ASP A 119 32.99 -8.07 -4.52
N GLY A 120 33.98 -8.41 -5.33
CA GLY A 120 35.39 -8.22 -5.02
C GLY A 120 36.09 -9.44 -4.41
N HIS A 121 35.34 -10.51 -4.05
CA HIS A 121 35.98 -11.78 -3.70
C HIS A 121 36.17 -12.64 -4.95
N PRO A 122 37.41 -13.08 -5.28
CA PRO A 122 37.69 -13.77 -6.54
C PRO A 122 36.88 -15.06 -6.70
N ASP A 123 36.71 -15.84 -5.63
CA ASP A 123 35.96 -17.08 -5.67
C ASP A 123 34.45 -16.85 -5.92
N TRP A 124 33.90 -15.73 -5.49
CA TRP A 124 32.50 -15.40 -5.72
C TRP A 124 32.18 -15.29 -7.21
N ALA A 125 33.04 -14.59 -7.95
CA ALA A 125 32.89 -14.44 -9.41
C ALA A 125 32.94 -15.79 -10.16
N ALA A 126 33.68 -16.77 -9.63
CA ALA A 126 33.76 -18.12 -10.22
C ALA A 126 32.50 -18.97 -9.97
N PHE A 127 31.77 -18.71 -8.85
CA PHE A 127 30.55 -19.45 -8.49
C PHE A 127 29.30 -18.88 -9.09
N THR A 128 29.22 -17.55 -9.27
CA THR A 128 27.98 -16.89 -9.70
C THR A 128 27.72 -17.08 -11.19
N SER A 129 26.48 -17.46 -11.53
CA SER A 129 25.96 -17.41 -12.89
C SER A 129 25.24 -16.09 -13.12
N THR A 130 25.55 -15.37 -14.18
CA THR A 130 24.87 -14.13 -14.57
C THR A 130 23.66 -14.37 -15.49
N GLU A 131 23.44 -15.60 -15.93
CA GLU A 131 22.43 -15.95 -16.93
C GLU A 131 21.15 -16.52 -16.34
N VAL A 132 21.20 -17.06 -15.12
CA VAL A 132 20.07 -17.70 -14.47
C VAL A 132 19.36 -16.74 -13.55
N ARG A 133 18.03 -16.56 -13.74
CA ARG A 133 17.20 -15.66 -12.95
C ARG A 133 16.20 -16.41 -12.10
N PHE A 134 16.17 -16.11 -10.82
CA PHE A 134 15.10 -16.58 -9.95
C PHE A 134 13.90 -15.62 -10.03
N ARG A 135 12.81 -16.09 -10.65
CA ARG A 135 11.59 -15.29 -10.86
C ARG A 135 10.58 -15.37 -9.70
N GLY A 136 10.90 -16.11 -8.64
CA GLY A 136 10.00 -16.30 -7.49
C GLY A 136 9.63 -15.01 -6.75
N ASN A 137 10.41 -13.94 -6.93
CA ASN A 137 10.20 -12.64 -6.27
C ASN A 137 9.39 -11.63 -7.08
N SER A 138 8.70 -12.06 -8.13
CA SER A 138 7.97 -11.16 -9.05
C SER A 138 6.47 -11.04 -8.76
N ARG A 139 5.94 -11.79 -7.79
CA ARG A 139 4.50 -11.77 -7.48
C ARG A 139 4.13 -10.51 -6.72
N SER A 140 3.03 -9.86 -7.14
CA SER A 140 2.48 -8.71 -6.44
C SER A 140 1.64 -9.15 -5.23
N THR A 141 1.84 -8.51 -4.09
CA THR A 141 1.00 -8.69 -2.89
C THR A 141 -0.12 -7.65 -2.92
N HIS A 142 -1.35 -8.06 -2.66
CA HIS A 142 -2.50 -7.19 -2.73
C HIS A 142 -3.12 -7.02 -1.34
N ILE A 143 -3.21 -5.80 -0.87
CA ILE A 143 -3.87 -5.43 0.36
C ILE A 143 -5.06 -4.55 -0.01
N GLY A 144 -6.26 -4.98 0.32
CA GLY A 144 -7.50 -4.25 0.06
C GLY A 144 -7.59 -2.93 0.81
N HIS A 145 -8.79 -2.38 0.87
CA HIS A 145 -9.09 -1.14 1.58
C HIS A 145 -9.43 -1.41 3.05
N ASP A 146 -9.21 -0.44 3.94
CA ASP A 146 -9.54 -0.54 5.38
C ASP A 146 -8.91 -1.76 6.08
N VAL A 147 -7.75 -2.20 5.61
CA VAL A 147 -7.05 -3.35 6.20
C VAL A 147 -6.19 -2.90 7.38
N TRP A 148 -6.28 -3.64 8.49
CA TRP A 148 -5.36 -3.48 9.61
C TRP A 148 -4.34 -4.62 9.65
N ILE A 149 -3.05 -4.26 9.57
CA ILE A 149 -1.94 -5.22 9.73
C ILE A 149 -1.17 -4.88 11.00
N GLY A 150 -1.20 -5.81 11.95
CA GLY A 150 -0.55 -5.69 13.24
C GLY A 150 0.97 -5.74 13.16
N ARG A 151 1.63 -5.23 14.20
CA ARG A 151 3.09 -5.16 14.29
C ARG A 151 3.76 -6.53 14.07
N ASN A 152 4.91 -6.55 13.40
CA ASN A 152 5.72 -7.74 13.11
C ASN A 152 5.00 -8.82 12.28
N ALA A 153 3.87 -8.51 11.67
CA ALA A 153 3.21 -9.44 10.76
C ALA A 153 3.99 -9.55 9.44
N ILE A 154 3.91 -10.74 8.85
CA ILE A 154 4.51 -11.04 7.55
C ILE A 154 3.40 -11.53 6.62
N VAL A 155 3.25 -10.88 5.47
CA VAL A 155 2.37 -11.32 4.39
C VAL A 155 3.21 -11.78 3.23
N ARG A 156 3.11 -13.07 2.89
CA ARG A 156 3.87 -13.69 1.80
C ARG A 156 3.56 -13.00 0.47
N GLN A 157 4.54 -12.95 -0.42
CA GLN A 157 4.32 -12.41 -1.75
C GLN A 157 3.24 -13.18 -2.53
N GLY A 158 2.48 -12.47 -3.35
CA GLY A 158 1.38 -13.03 -4.13
C GLY A 158 0.11 -13.33 -3.34
N VAL A 159 0.08 -13.00 -2.04
CA VAL A 159 -1.12 -13.14 -1.19
C VAL A 159 -2.00 -11.92 -1.36
N THR A 160 -3.32 -12.16 -1.39
CA THR A 160 -4.36 -11.14 -1.33
C THR A 160 -4.97 -11.08 0.06
N VAL A 161 -5.00 -9.90 0.67
CA VAL A 161 -5.73 -9.62 1.90
C VAL A 161 -6.92 -8.73 1.56
N GLY A 162 -8.14 -9.25 1.71
CA GLY A 162 -9.37 -8.59 1.32
C GLY A 162 -9.72 -7.35 2.16
N ASP A 163 -10.63 -6.55 1.63
CA ASP A 163 -11.08 -5.30 2.25
C ASP A 163 -11.54 -5.51 3.69
N GLY A 164 -11.20 -4.58 4.57
CA GLY A 164 -11.60 -4.61 5.97
C GLY A 164 -11.02 -5.76 6.79
N ALA A 165 -10.12 -6.58 6.24
CA ALA A 165 -9.49 -7.67 6.97
C ALA A 165 -8.55 -7.18 8.08
N VAL A 166 -8.29 -8.04 9.04
CA VAL A 166 -7.37 -7.79 10.15
C VAL A 166 -6.35 -8.92 10.21
N VAL A 167 -5.09 -8.56 10.13
CA VAL A 167 -3.94 -9.45 10.37
C VAL A 167 -3.38 -9.13 11.74
N ALA A 168 -3.46 -10.06 12.67
CA ALA A 168 -2.95 -9.86 14.03
C ALA A 168 -1.43 -9.69 14.05
N GLY A 169 -0.92 -9.04 15.09
CA GLY A 169 0.52 -8.85 15.26
C GLY A 169 1.28 -10.18 15.31
N GLY A 170 2.45 -10.22 14.65
CA GLY A 170 3.28 -11.43 14.57
C GLY A 170 2.74 -12.57 13.71
N ALA A 171 1.63 -12.37 13.00
CA ALA A 171 1.06 -13.41 12.13
C ALA A 171 1.90 -13.61 10.86
N PHE A 172 2.00 -14.86 10.39
CA PHE A 172 2.55 -15.21 9.08
C PHE A 172 1.44 -15.64 8.14
N VAL A 173 1.07 -14.73 7.21
CA VAL A 173 -0.01 -14.93 6.26
C VAL A 173 0.57 -15.51 4.97
N ASN A 174 0.25 -16.77 4.69
CA ASN A 174 0.74 -17.52 3.53
C ASN A 174 -0.37 -17.97 2.56
N ARG A 175 -1.60 -17.52 2.78
CA ARG A 175 -2.78 -17.75 1.94
C ARG A 175 -3.65 -16.51 1.92
N ASP A 176 -4.48 -16.39 0.91
CA ASP A 176 -5.42 -15.28 0.78
C ASP A 176 -6.36 -15.19 1.99
N VAL A 177 -6.69 -13.97 2.35
CA VAL A 177 -7.58 -13.63 3.47
C VAL A 177 -8.84 -12.99 2.89
N ALA A 178 -9.99 -13.57 3.19
CA ALA A 178 -11.27 -13.03 2.74
C ALA A 178 -11.56 -11.64 3.36
N PRO A 179 -12.40 -10.81 2.71
CA PRO A 179 -12.79 -9.52 3.25
C PRO A 179 -13.37 -9.64 4.67
N TYR A 180 -13.11 -8.62 5.50
CA TYR A 180 -13.60 -8.51 6.88
C TYR A 180 -13.27 -9.71 7.77
N THR A 181 -12.24 -10.48 7.43
CA THR A 181 -11.78 -11.65 8.20
C THR A 181 -10.62 -11.28 9.12
N ILE A 182 -10.63 -11.79 10.33
CA ILE A 182 -9.53 -11.67 11.31
C ILE A 182 -8.71 -12.94 11.27
N VAL A 183 -7.41 -12.80 10.98
CA VAL A 183 -6.44 -13.91 10.98
C VAL A 183 -5.33 -13.69 11.99
N ALA A 184 -4.83 -14.77 12.59
CA ALA A 184 -3.74 -14.73 13.56
C ALA A 184 -2.89 -16.00 13.53
N GLY A 185 -1.68 -15.95 14.07
CA GLY A 185 -0.78 -17.09 14.26
C GLY A 185 0.26 -17.28 13.17
N THR A 186 1.10 -18.31 13.33
CA THR A 186 2.19 -18.68 12.43
C THR A 186 2.14 -20.20 12.21
N PRO A 187 1.62 -20.66 11.08
CA PRO A 187 0.98 -19.90 10.01
C PRO A 187 -0.38 -19.31 10.42
N ALA A 188 -0.77 -18.20 9.80
CA ALA A 188 -2.03 -17.53 10.12
C ALA A 188 -3.25 -18.43 9.84
N ARG A 189 -4.23 -18.37 10.73
CA ARG A 189 -5.52 -19.05 10.61
C ARG A 189 -6.64 -18.07 10.85
N VAL A 190 -7.77 -18.33 10.26
CA VAL A 190 -8.99 -17.55 10.48
C VAL A 190 -9.42 -17.73 11.94
N ILE A 191 -9.60 -16.63 12.64
CA ILE A 191 -10.15 -16.57 13.99
C ILE A 191 -11.67 -16.38 13.92
N ARG A 192 -12.13 -15.38 13.19
CA ARG A 192 -13.54 -15.07 12.95
C ARG A 192 -13.67 -13.99 11.87
N THR A 193 -14.87 -13.73 11.42
CA THR A 193 -15.21 -12.52 10.68
C THR A 193 -15.43 -11.33 11.64
N ARG A 194 -15.28 -10.10 11.16
CA ARG A 194 -15.58 -8.88 11.93
C ARG A 194 -17.07 -8.74 12.19
N PHE A 195 -17.87 -9.12 11.22
CA PHE A 195 -19.31 -8.93 11.17
C PHE A 195 -20.00 -10.21 10.67
N ASP A 196 -21.33 -10.25 10.70
CA ASP A 196 -22.12 -11.29 10.07
C ASP A 196 -22.02 -11.21 8.52
N PRO A 197 -22.35 -12.31 7.80
CA PRO A 197 -22.20 -12.35 6.36
C PRO A 197 -23.01 -11.29 5.61
N GLN A 198 -24.23 -10.97 6.04
CA GLN A 198 -25.08 -9.98 5.40
C GLN A 198 -24.49 -8.59 5.50
N LEU A 199 -23.95 -8.23 6.66
CA LEU A 199 -23.31 -6.94 6.88
C LEU A 199 -22.00 -6.82 6.10
N ILE A 200 -21.24 -7.91 5.96
CA ILE A 200 -20.04 -7.96 5.12
C ILE A 200 -20.39 -7.70 3.65
N GLU A 201 -21.44 -8.35 3.13
CA GLU A 201 -21.92 -8.15 1.76
C GLU A 201 -22.31 -6.68 1.51
N GLN A 202 -23.07 -6.09 2.42
CA GLN A 202 -23.48 -4.69 2.34
C GLN A 202 -22.28 -3.73 2.36
N LEU A 203 -21.34 -3.90 3.28
CA LEU A 203 -20.13 -3.09 3.36
C LEU A 203 -19.27 -3.22 2.11
N SER A 204 -19.13 -4.44 1.57
CA SER A 204 -18.38 -4.71 0.34
C SER A 204 -19.04 -4.07 -0.89
N ALA A 205 -20.37 -4.04 -0.94
CA ALA A 205 -21.10 -3.39 -2.03
C ALA A 205 -21.02 -1.86 -1.97
N LEU A 206 -21.10 -1.28 -0.77
CA LEU A 206 -21.10 0.17 -0.57
C LEU A 206 -19.74 0.82 -0.79
N GLN A 207 -18.64 0.08 -0.59
CA GLN A 207 -17.27 0.55 -0.80
C GLN A 207 -17.05 1.99 -0.26
N TRP A 208 -17.31 2.20 1.01
CA TRP A 208 -17.37 3.52 1.64
C TRP A 208 -16.11 4.37 1.40
N TRP A 209 -14.96 3.78 1.19
CA TRP A 209 -13.69 4.43 0.89
C TRP A 209 -13.62 5.11 -0.48
N GLN A 210 -14.64 4.92 -1.31
CA GLN A 210 -14.75 5.63 -2.60
C GLN A 210 -15.49 6.96 -2.50
N TRP A 211 -16.08 7.26 -1.34
CA TRP A 211 -16.94 8.41 -1.17
C TRP A 211 -16.32 9.46 -0.28
N ARG A 212 -16.63 10.73 -0.55
CA ARG A 212 -16.28 11.86 0.30
C ARG A 212 -17.26 11.93 1.46
N LEU A 213 -16.87 11.39 2.60
CA LEU A 213 -17.70 11.29 3.79
C LEU A 213 -17.42 12.49 4.73
N ASP A 214 -18.20 13.55 4.57
CA ASP A 214 -18.22 14.68 5.52
C ASP A 214 -19.12 14.31 6.70
N ARG A 215 -18.54 14.05 7.87
CA ARG A 215 -19.26 13.61 9.07
C ARG A 215 -20.33 14.63 9.52
N GLN A 216 -20.07 15.93 9.40
CA GLN A 216 -21.02 16.97 9.82
C GLN A 216 -22.23 17.00 8.89
N ARG A 217 -22.02 16.81 7.59
CA ARG A 217 -23.09 16.85 6.58
C ARG A 217 -23.83 15.53 6.46
N THR A 218 -23.12 14.41 6.57
CA THR A 218 -23.70 13.07 6.39
C THR A 218 -24.25 12.49 7.68
N GLY A 219 -23.72 12.90 8.84
CA GLY A 219 -24.08 12.34 10.15
C GLY A 219 -23.72 10.87 10.30
N LEU A 220 -22.77 10.33 9.49
CA LEU A 220 -22.33 8.96 9.55
C LEU A 220 -21.50 8.72 10.83
N ASP A 221 -21.85 7.66 11.55
CA ASP A 221 -21.15 7.20 12.74
C ASP A 221 -20.44 5.87 12.46
N PHE A 222 -19.10 5.89 12.40
CA PHE A 222 -18.28 4.70 12.19
C PHE A 222 -18.32 3.69 13.35
N SER A 223 -18.82 4.08 14.52
CA SER A 223 -18.95 3.19 15.68
C SER A 223 -20.23 2.36 15.65
N ASN A 224 -21.25 2.77 14.89
CA ASN A 224 -22.52 2.06 14.72
C ASN A 224 -22.63 1.51 13.29
N VAL A 225 -22.14 0.30 13.08
CA VAL A 225 -21.98 -0.27 11.73
C VAL A 225 -23.33 -0.46 11.02
N THR A 226 -24.36 -0.89 11.71
CA THR A 226 -25.71 -1.12 11.14
C THR A 226 -26.35 0.19 10.69
N ASP A 227 -26.30 1.21 11.52
CA ASP A 227 -26.79 2.55 11.17
C ASP A 227 -25.96 3.16 10.03
N PHE A 228 -24.64 3.01 10.09
CA PHE A 228 -23.72 3.47 9.06
C PHE A 228 -24.07 2.92 7.68
N VAL A 229 -24.25 1.60 7.56
CA VAL A 229 -24.59 0.92 6.30
C VAL A 229 -25.92 1.42 5.76
N THR A 230 -26.94 1.46 6.60
CA THR A 230 -28.29 1.92 6.22
C THR A 230 -28.27 3.36 5.73
N ARG A 231 -27.61 4.24 6.47
CA ARG A 231 -27.52 5.66 6.14
C ARG A 231 -26.69 5.93 4.91
N LEU A 232 -25.57 5.23 4.76
CA LEU A 232 -24.70 5.35 3.56
C LEU A 232 -25.45 4.91 2.31
N ALA A 233 -26.19 3.80 2.36
CA ALA A 233 -27.03 3.35 1.24
C ALA A 233 -28.07 4.41 0.83
N GLN A 234 -28.78 4.98 1.80
CA GLN A 234 -29.77 6.05 1.55
C GLN A 234 -29.13 7.31 0.92
N LEU A 235 -27.94 7.70 1.38
CA LEU A 235 -27.24 8.85 0.82
C LEU A 235 -26.82 8.60 -0.63
N LEU A 236 -26.40 7.36 -0.95
CA LEU A 236 -26.05 6.94 -2.31
C LEU A 236 -27.27 6.92 -3.24
N GLU A 237 -28.36 6.31 -2.81
CA GLU A 237 -29.62 6.27 -3.57
C GLU A 237 -30.14 7.68 -3.91
N ARG A 238 -29.96 8.62 -3.01
CA ARG A 238 -30.35 10.03 -3.20
C ARG A 238 -29.34 10.86 -3.97
N GLY A 239 -28.20 10.29 -4.39
CA GLY A 239 -27.14 11.02 -5.07
C GLY A 239 -26.50 12.14 -4.23
N GLN A 240 -26.50 12.01 -2.90
CA GLN A 240 -26.03 13.03 -1.97
C GLN A 240 -24.54 12.93 -1.63
N LEU A 241 -23.84 11.93 -2.18
CA LEU A 241 -22.42 11.74 -1.98
C LEU A 241 -21.64 12.07 -3.26
N GLN A 242 -20.48 12.63 -3.05
CA GLN A 242 -19.51 12.85 -4.11
C GLN A 242 -18.41 11.77 -4.05
N ALA A 243 -17.94 11.32 -5.21
CA ALA A 243 -16.80 10.42 -5.27
C ALA A 243 -15.56 11.09 -4.66
N PHE A 244 -14.80 10.33 -3.92
CA PHE A 244 -13.52 10.79 -3.41
C PHE A 244 -12.44 10.59 -4.49
N THR A 245 -11.92 11.70 -4.97
CA THR A 245 -10.92 11.76 -6.05
C THR A 245 -9.59 12.31 -5.49
N PRO A 246 -8.74 11.46 -4.92
CA PRO A 246 -7.46 11.90 -4.36
C PRO A 246 -6.48 12.34 -5.46
N THR A 247 -5.59 13.24 -5.12
CA THR A 247 -4.44 13.54 -5.97
C THR A 247 -3.52 12.32 -6.02
N ARG A 248 -2.99 12.01 -7.21
CA ARG A 248 -2.07 10.91 -7.41
C ARG A 248 -0.70 11.40 -7.81
N HIS A 249 0.32 10.77 -7.29
CA HIS A 249 1.71 11.05 -7.60
C HIS A 249 2.43 9.78 -7.99
N ASP A 250 3.30 9.89 -8.97
CA ASP A 250 4.29 8.88 -9.30
C ASP A 250 5.66 9.34 -8.82
N LEU A 251 6.31 8.51 -8.03
CA LEU A 251 7.65 8.73 -7.52
C LEU A 251 8.54 7.61 -8.03
N HIS A 252 9.55 7.93 -8.79
CA HIS A 252 10.49 6.93 -9.27
C HIS A 252 11.92 7.42 -9.21
N ARG A 253 12.84 6.46 -9.08
CA ARG A 253 14.26 6.74 -9.07
C ARG A 253 14.79 6.81 -10.50
N GLN A 254 15.47 7.90 -10.83
CA GLN A 254 16.19 8.08 -12.08
C GLN A 254 17.62 8.51 -11.77
N ASN A 255 18.59 7.62 -12.00
CA ASN A 255 19.97 7.82 -11.52
C ASN A 255 19.98 8.01 -9.99
N ASP A 256 20.57 9.11 -9.49
CA ASP A 256 20.61 9.48 -8.07
C ASP A 256 19.54 10.51 -7.68
N GLU A 257 18.51 10.67 -8.52
CA GLU A 257 17.41 11.62 -8.30
C GLU A 257 16.09 10.88 -8.06
N LEU A 258 15.28 11.45 -7.17
CA LEU A 258 13.87 11.12 -7.02
C LEU A 258 13.07 12.05 -7.94
N VAL A 259 12.41 11.48 -8.92
CA VAL A 259 11.47 12.19 -9.79
C VAL A 259 10.07 12.06 -9.21
N ILE A 260 9.36 13.18 -9.10
CA ILE A 260 7.98 13.22 -8.60
C ILE A 260 7.11 13.85 -9.68
N GLU A 261 6.11 13.13 -10.14
CA GLU A 261 5.16 13.57 -11.14
C GLU A 261 3.73 13.49 -10.60
N SER A 262 2.92 14.51 -10.83
CA SER A 262 1.48 14.43 -10.56
C SER A 262 0.79 13.69 -11.69
N LEU A 263 0.00 12.70 -11.38
CA LEU A 263 -0.76 11.92 -12.35
C LEU A 263 -2.17 12.49 -12.52
N PRO A 264 -2.80 12.30 -13.69
CA PRO A 264 -4.20 12.64 -13.89
C PRO A 264 -5.09 11.96 -12.84
N VAL A 265 -6.14 12.66 -12.44
CA VAL A 265 -7.19 12.09 -11.59
C VAL A 265 -7.92 11.01 -12.38
N LEU A 266 -8.00 9.81 -11.82
CA LEU A 266 -8.77 8.74 -12.45
C LEU A 266 -10.26 8.90 -12.12
N PRO A 267 -11.15 8.66 -13.09
CA PRO A 267 -12.57 8.57 -12.79
C PRO A 267 -12.84 7.40 -11.81
N PRO A 268 -13.88 7.46 -10.98
CA PRO A 268 -14.15 6.48 -9.93
C PRO A 268 -14.20 5.02 -10.39
N SER A 269 -14.66 4.76 -11.61
CA SER A 269 -14.76 3.43 -12.21
C SER A 269 -13.42 2.79 -12.58
N LEU A 270 -12.35 3.58 -12.68
CA LEU A 270 -11.00 3.10 -13.02
C LEU A 270 -10.06 3.03 -11.80
N ALA A 271 -10.52 3.44 -10.63
CA ALA A 271 -9.75 3.42 -9.41
C ALA A 271 -9.70 2.02 -8.74
N ASN A 272 -10.47 1.06 -9.22
CA ASN A 272 -10.47 -0.33 -8.78
C ASN A 272 -10.38 -1.28 -9.98
N PRO A 273 -9.20 -1.76 -10.37
CA PRO A 273 -9.13 -3.03 -11.08
C PRO A 273 -9.45 -4.14 -10.06
N SER A 274 -10.54 -4.84 -10.29
CA SER A 274 -10.94 -6.10 -9.61
C SER A 274 -9.80 -7.12 -9.57
#